data_45503f8cc362f2355b6a94d2004de882
#
_entry.id   45503f8cc362f2355b6a94d2004de882
#
_cell.length_a   1.000
_cell.length_b   1.000
_cell.length_c   1.000
_cell.angle_alpha   90.00
_cell.angle_beta   90.00
_cell.angle_gamma   90.00
#
_symmetry.space_group_name_H-M   'P 1'
#
loop_
_entity.id
_entity.type
_entity.pdbx_description
1 polymer ?
#
loop_
_entity_poly.entity_id
_entity_poly.type
_entity_poly.pdbx_seq_one_letter_code
_entity_poly.pdbx_strand_id
1 'polypeptide(L)'
;LSEEFPENISLQWIYAQKIYIYIFAELKNNLEDKRTEEYLMLLDKFPALKKQFYENFNKINFFPKELNLYELNANNHSEVISLLGEDLKNNIPSFIKCLNEIMDKKPNNSCYVASQQLGCKTKKLNYGSSFFVHRKSTWKPWIYASWKKNDLQEKEVALEWIYKSWNNLKRFYPNIHLAQLHNHLNTHEEELTLAFGNRMNELKTLKNIFDPQGILPPL
;
A
#
# COMPACT_ATOMS: atom_id res chain seq x y z
N LEU A 1 -5.65 -12.73 11.91
CA LEU A 1 -5.00 -11.87 12.94
C LEU A 1 -5.31 -10.39 12.75
N SER A 2 -5.23 -9.84 11.53
CA SER A 2 -5.54 -8.41 11.30
C SER A 2 -7.00 -8.05 11.63
N GLU A 3 -7.93 -8.99 11.50
CA GLU A 3 -9.34 -8.83 11.87
C GLU A 3 -9.55 -8.84 13.40
N GLU A 4 -8.58 -9.36 14.15
CA GLU A 4 -8.62 -9.46 15.61
C GLU A 4 -8.03 -8.22 16.31
N PHE A 5 -7.41 -7.31 15.54
CA PHE A 5 -6.85 -6.10 16.12
C PHE A 5 -7.92 -5.06 16.45
N PRO A 6 -7.77 -4.36 17.59
CA PRO A 6 -8.59 -3.21 17.93
C PRO A 6 -8.49 -2.10 16.87
N GLU A 7 -9.51 -1.24 16.84
CA GLU A 7 -9.62 -0.13 15.85
C GLU A 7 -8.45 0.86 15.86
N ASN A 8 -7.69 0.95 16.93
CA ASN A 8 -6.54 1.83 17.09
C ASN A 8 -5.21 1.16 16.73
N ILE A 9 -5.23 -0.05 16.17
CA ILE A 9 -4.06 -0.75 15.64
C ILE A 9 -4.21 -0.95 14.15
N SER A 10 -3.12 -0.76 13.41
CA SER A 10 -3.01 -1.09 12.00
C SER A 10 -1.69 -1.79 11.70
N LEU A 11 -1.71 -2.58 10.65
CA LEU A 11 -0.54 -3.30 10.14
C LEU A 11 -0.06 -2.70 8.83
N GLN A 12 1.25 -2.73 8.66
CA GLN A 12 1.90 -2.58 7.37
C GLN A 12 2.93 -3.69 7.22
N TRP A 13 3.03 -4.27 6.03
CA TRP A 13 4.12 -5.16 5.70
C TRP A 13 4.83 -4.69 4.44
N ILE A 14 6.11 -4.99 4.36
CA ILE A 14 6.96 -4.70 3.20
C ILE A 14 7.76 -5.96 2.87
N TYR A 15 7.62 -6.45 1.65
CA TYR A 15 8.41 -7.55 1.14
C TYR A 15 9.45 -6.99 0.15
N ALA A 16 10.68 -6.83 0.63
CA ALA A 16 11.85 -6.40 -0.14
C ALA A 16 12.84 -7.57 -0.27
N GLN A 17 14.01 -7.51 0.37
CA GLN A 17 14.93 -8.65 0.52
C GLN A 17 14.47 -9.60 1.64
N LYS A 18 13.77 -9.03 2.62
CA LYS A 18 13.13 -9.70 3.74
C LYS A 18 11.71 -9.17 3.88
N ILE A 19 10.91 -9.87 4.67
CA ILE A 19 9.58 -9.38 5.03
C ILE A 19 9.71 -8.59 6.34
N TYR A 20 9.29 -7.32 6.30
CA TYR A 20 9.18 -6.45 7.46
C TYR A 20 7.70 -6.29 7.78
N ILE A 21 7.37 -6.35 9.06
CA ILE A 21 6.00 -6.13 9.56
C ILE A 21 6.06 -5.00 10.58
N TYR A 22 5.23 -3.98 10.33
CA TYR A 22 5.06 -2.83 11.22
C TYR A 22 3.69 -2.89 11.84
N ILE A 23 3.64 -2.60 13.12
CA ILE A 23 2.42 -2.47 13.89
C ILE A 23 2.36 -1.04 14.38
N PHE A 24 1.33 -0.33 13.95
CA PHE A 24 1.05 1.03 14.39
C PHE A 24 -0.08 0.98 15.40
N ALA A 25 0.16 1.49 16.60
CA ALA A 25 -0.83 1.56 17.67
C ALA A 25 -0.99 3.02 18.13
N GLU A 26 -2.22 3.53 18.12
CA GLU A 26 -2.55 4.81 18.76
C GLU A 26 -2.85 4.55 20.22
N LEU A 27 -1.93 4.93 21.09
CA LEU A 27 -2.09 4.81 22.55
C LEU A 27 -2.62 6.14 23.10
N LYS A 28 -3.74 6.09 23.82
CA LYS A 28 -4.38 7.30 24.39
C LYS A 28 -3.70 7.81 25.65
N ASN A 29 -2.93 6.98 26.33
CA ASN A 29 -2.22 7.29 27.57
C ASN A 29 -0.86 6.59 27.60
N ASN A 30 -0.02 6.96 28.57
CA ASN A 30 1.33 6.41 28.76
C ASN A 30 1.41 4.88 28.66
N LEU A 31 2.58 4.37 28.32
CA LEU A 31 2.96 2.95 28.12
C LEU A 31 2.52 1.96 29.20
N GLU A 32 2.02 2.44 30.34
CA GLU A 32 1.50 1.66 31.47
C GLU A 32 0.02 1.24 31.32
N ASP A 33 -0.65 1.58 30.21
CA ASP A 33 -2.05 1.20 30.00
C ASP A 33 -2.18 -0.32 29.76
N LYS A 34 -3.12 -0.96 30.43
CA LYS A 34 -3.47 -2.40 30.28
C LYS A 34 -3.66 -2.85 28.82
N ARG A 35 -4.03 -1.93 27.93
CA ARG A 35 -4.11 -2.20 26.50
C ARG A 35 -2.77 -2.59 25.89
N THR A 36 -1.65 -2.10 26.44
CA THR A 36 -0.32 -2.51 25.99
C THR A 36 -0.08 -3.99 26.22
N GLU A 37 -0.57 -4.53 27.37
CA GLU A 37 -0.48 -5.97 27.67
C GLU A 37 -1.34 -6.81 26.73
N GLU A 38 -2.57 -6.35 26.42
CA GLU A 38 -3.44 -7.02 25.44
C GLU A 38 -2.81 -7.06 24.05
N TYR A 39 -2.14 -5.98 23.64
CA TYR A 39 -1.44 -5.92 22.35
C TYR A 39 -0.20 -6.81 22.34
N LEU A 40 0.54 -6.88 23.43
CA LEU A 40 1.68 -7.78 23.59
C LEU A 40 1.23 -9.25 23.54
N MET A 41 0.09 -9.59 24.15
CA MET A 41 -0.51 -10.93 24.05
C MET A 41 -0.89 -11.30 22.62
N LEU A 42 -1.39 -10.33 21.81
CA LEU A 42 -1.64 -10.56 20.38
C LEU A 42 -0.35 -10.83 19.63
N LEU A 43 0.74 -10.14 19.98
CA LEU A 43 2.07 -10.35 19.39
C LEU A 43 2.70 -11.69 19.77
N ASP A 44 2.31 -12.29 20.89
CA ASP A 44 2.74 -13.66 21.24
C ASP A 44 2.30 -14.69 20.18
N LYS A 45 1.27 -14.37 19.40
CA LYS A 45 0.87 -15.16 18.22
C LYS A 45 1.87 -15.04 17.04
N PHE A 46 2.84 -14.12 17.13
CA PHE A 46 3.92 -13.93 16.17
C PHE A 46 5.31 -14.15 16.82
N PRO A 47 5.67 -15.37 17.20
CA PRO A 47 6.88 -15.63 17.97
C PRO A 47 8.17 -15.15 17.30
N ALA A 48 8.21 -15.13 15.96
CA ALA A 48 9.35 -14.61 15.20
C ALA A 48 9.55 -13.08 15.32
N LEU A 49 8.49 -12.34 15.67
CA LEU A 49 8.52 -10.88 15.80
C LEU A 49 8.74 -10.42 17.25
N LYS A 50 8.44 -11.27 18.23
CA LYS A 50 8.46 -10.94 19.65
C LYS A 50 9.79 -10.34 20.09
N LYS A 51 10.91 -10.93 19.71
CA LYS A 51 12.26 -10.47 20.11
C LYS A 51 12.58 -9.09 19.54
N GLN A 52 12.31 -8.88 18.25
CA GLN A 52 12.59 -7.59 17.58
C GLN A 52 11.65 -6.47 18.08
N PHE A 53 10.43 -6.81 18.42
CA PHE A 53 9.47 -5.86 18.96
C PHE A 53 9.92 -5.28 20.30
N TYR A 54 10.39 -6.11 21.24
CA TYR A 54 10.88 -5.65 22.56
C TYR A 54 12.13 -4.76 22.46
N GLU A 55 13.01 -5.03 21.52
CA GLU A 55 14.22 -4.23 21.33
C GLU A 55 13.91 -2.81 20.80
N ASN A 56 12.82 -2.63 20.06
CA ASN A 56 12.46 -1.36 19.41
C ASN A 56 11.33 -0.59 20.10
N PHE A 57 10.60 -1.22 21.06
CA PHE A 57 9.45 -0.62 21.71
C PHE A 57 9.77 0.66 22.52
N ASN A 58 10.95 0.77 23.11
CA ASN A 58 11.40 1.95 23.87
C ASN A 58 11.94 3.10 23.00
N LYS A 59 12.00 2.92 21.70
CA LYS A 59 12.47 3.94 20.75
C LYS A 59 11.34 4.38 19.81
N ILE A 60 10.24 4.91 20.40
CA ILE A 60 9.15 5.53 19.66
C ILE A 60 9.64 6.87 19.07
N ASN A 61 10.58 6.82 18.16
CA ASN A 61 10.85 7.91 17.27
C ASN A 61 10.80 7.36 15.86
N PHE A 62 9.63 7.59 15.24
CA PHE A 62 9.37 7.61 13.81
C PHE A 62 10.38 6.82 12.96
N PHE A 63 9.95 5.69 12.40
CA PHE A 63 10.67 4.83 11.47
C PHE A 63 12.09 4.45 11.89
N PRO A 64 12.37 3.18 12.14
CA PRO A 64 13.72 2.73 12.41
C PRO A 64 14.65 3.24 11.32
N LYS A 65 15.79 3.85 11.69
CA LYS A 65 16.80 4.30 10.73
C LYS A 65 17.31 3.18 9.81
N GLU A 66 17.07 1.95 10.20
CA GLU A 66 17.39 0.72 9.45
C GLU A 66 16.49 0.48 8.24
N LEU A 67 15.38 1.24 8.14
CA LEU A 67 14.54 1.29 6.95
C LEU A 67 15.00 2.36 5.97
N ASN A 68 16.23 2.35 5.63
CA ASN A 68 16.75 3.05 4.44
C ASN A 68 16.17 2.50 3.11
N LEU A 69 15.00 1.83 3.18
CA LEU A 69 14.16 1.52 2.01
C LEU A 69 13.75 2.79 1.25
N TYR A 70 13.79 3.93 1.93
CA TYR A 70 13.47 5.26 1.39
C TYR A 70 14.69 6.18 1.25
N GLU A 71 15.90 5.70 1.31
CA GLU A 71 17.00 6.48 0.73
C GLU A 71 16.64 6.68 -0.75
N LEU A 72 15.98 7.81 -0.98
CA LEU A 72 15.81 8.38 -2.31
C LEU A 72 17.23 8.60 -2.83
N ASN A 73 17.78 7.57 -3.43
CA ASN A 73 19.04 7.73 -4.12
C ASN A 73 18.79 8.74 -5.24
N ALA A 74 19.35 9.94 -5.11
CA ALA A 74 19.17 11.03 -6.07
C ALA A 74 19.53 10.60 -7.51
N ASN A 75 20.23 9.49 -7.67
CA ASN A 75 20.62 8.89 -8.93
C ASN A 75 19.60 7.86 -9.48
N ASN A 76 18.51 7.58 -8.77
CA ASN A 76 17.49 6.65 -9.22
C ASN A 76 16.21 7.37 -9.62
N HIS A 77 15.53 6.79 -10.60
CA HIS A 77 14.10 7.02 -10.86
C HIS A 77 13.28 5.91 -10.20
N SER A 78 12.02 6.18 -9.98
CA SER A 78 11.09 5.19 -9.45
C SER A 78 9.67 5.41 -9.96
N GLU A 79 8.90 4.33 -9.96
CA GLU A 79 7.46 4.31 -10.14
C GLU A 79 6.80 3.55 -9.00
N VAL A 80 5.59 3.99 -8.65
CA VAL A 80 4.75 3.36 -7.63
C VAL A 80 3.35 3.22 -8.17
N ILE A 81 2.82 2.01 -8.14
CA ILE A 81 1.41 1.77 -8.48
C ILE A 81 0.73 1.04 -7.33
N SER A 82 -0.49 1.42 -7.02
CA SER A 82 -1.21 0.87 -5.87
C SER A 82 -2.49 0.13 -6.27
N LEU A 83 -2.99 -0.64 -5.33
CA LEU A 83 -4.26 -1.35 -5.41
C LEU A 83 -5.04 -1.15 -4.11
N LEU A 84 -6.31 -1.52 -4.14
CA LEU A 84 -7.18 -1.57 -2.97
C LEU A 84 -8.03 -2.84 -2.99
N GLY A 85 -8.31 -3.36 -1.82
CA GLY A 85 -9.24 -4.47 -1.69
C GLY A 85 -9.58 -4.83 -0.25
N GLU A 86 -10.43 -5.82 -0.14
CA GLU A 86 -10.87 -6.37 1.14
C GLU A 86 -9.88 -7.45 1.64
N ASP A 87 -10.17 -8.01 2.82
CA ASP A 87 -9.38 -9.11 3.38
C ASP A 87 -9.44 -10.35 2.50
N LEU A 88 -8.30 -10.98 2.32
CA LEU A 88 -8.13 -12.11 1.38
C LEU A 88 -8.77 -13.41 1.87
N LYS A 89 -9.02 -13.56 3.16
CA LYS A 89 -9.64 -14.76 3.76
C LYS A 89 -9.03 -16.08 3.22
N ASN A 90 -9.83 -16.85 2.51
CA ASN A 90 -9.40 -18.15 1.95
C ASN A 90 -8.40 -18.02 0.79
N ASN A 91 -8.20 -16.83 0.24
CA ASN A 91 -7.28 -16.58 -0.86
C ASN A 91 -5.82 -16.33 -0.42
N ILE A 92 -5.54 -16.32 0.88
CA ILE A 92 -4.19 -16.07 1.43
C ILE A 92 -3.12 -16.99 0.81
N PRO A 93 -3.30 -18.33 0.73
CA PRO A 93 -2.27 -19.20 0.13
C PRO A 93 -1.98 -18.86 -1.33
N SER A 94 -3.02 -18.59 -2.13
CA SER A 94 -2.87 -18.20 -3.53
C SER A 94 -2.20 -16.83 -3.69
N PHE A 95 -2.51 -15.89 -2.80
CA PHE A 95 -1.85 -14.59 -2.75
C PHE A 95 -0.38 -14.71 -2.41
N ILE A 96 -0.01 -15.47 -1.38
CA ILE A 96 1.39 -15.69 -0.98
C ILE A 96 2.17 -16.32 -2.12
N LYS A 97 1.61 -17.34 -2.79
CA LYS A 97 2.24 -17.96 -3.97
C LYS A 97 2.51 -16.90 -5.05
N CYS A 98 1.48 -16.12 -5.42
CA CYS A 98 1.62 -15.06 -6.40
C CYS A 98 2.67 -14.00 -5.99
N LEU A 99 2.66 -13.60 -4.73
CA LEU A 99 3.60 -12.62 -4.19
C LEU A 99 5.05 -13.13 -4.27
N ASN A 100 5.30 -14.39 -3.92
CA ASN A 100 6.63 -15.00 -4.07
C ASN A 100 7.08 -15.02 -5.52
N GLU A 101 6.20 -15.46 -6.46
CA GLU A 101 6.50 -15.45 -7.90
C GLU A 101 6.83 -14.04 -8.44
N ILE A 102 6.20 -13.01 -7.90
CA ILE A 102 6.50 -11.59 -8.21
C ILE A 102 7.89 -11.23 -7.67
N MET A 103 8.16 -11.56 -6.40
CA MET A 103 9.40 -11.17 -5.73
C MET A 103 10.61 -11.93 -6.23
N ASP A 104 10.46 -13.18 -6.67
CA ASP A 104 11.52 -13.97 -7.31
C ASP A 104 11.99 -13.34 -8.63
N LYS A 105 11.13 -12.57 -9.29
CA LYS A 105 11.39 -11.89 -10.57
C LYS A 105 11.73 -10.40 -10.43
N LYS A 106 11.90 -9.89 -9.20
CA LYS A 106 12.18 -8.47 -9.01
C LYS A 106 13.49 -8.05 -9.67
N PRO A 107 13.54 -6.89 -10.33
CA PRO A 107 14.71 -6.46 -11.12
C PRO A 107 15.96 -6.23 -10.30
N ASN A 108 15.80 -5.65 -9.11
CA ASN A 108 16.90 -5.29 -8.22
C ASN A 108 16.44 -5.22 -6.74
N ASN A 109 17.39 -4.96 -5.85
CA ASN A 109 17.14 -4.94 -4.41
C ASN A 109 16.32 -3.73 -3.92
N SER A 110 16.19 -2.68 -4.73
CA SER A 110 15.38 -1.50 -4.40
C SER A 110 13.90 -1.68 -4.76
N CYS A 111 13.56 -2.71 -5.56
CA CYS A 111 12.18 -3.04 -5.89
C CYS A 111 11.53 -3.86 -4.78
N TYR A 112 10.27 -3.53 -4.46
CA TYR A 112 9.53 -4.22 -3.40
C TYR A 112 8.02 -4.16 -3.61
N VAL A 113 7.30 -5.02 -2.90
CA VAL A 113 5.85 -4.95 -2.73
C VAL A 113 5.54 -4.73 -1.27
N ALA A 114 4.59 -3.87 -0.99
CA ALA A 114 4.16 -3.57 0.36
C ALA A 114 2.64 -3.46 0.45
N SER A 115 2.11 -3.49 1.66
CA SER A 115 0.69 -3.22 1.89
C SER A 115 0.46 -2.64 3.27
N GLN A 116 -0.50 -1.73 3.34
CA GLN A 116 -0.95 -1.10 4.57
C GLN A 116 -2.41 -1.46 4.82
N GLN A 117 -2.73 -1.80 6.06
CA GLN A 117 -4.09 -1.94 6.52
C GLN A 117 -4.72 -0.56 6.66
N LEU A 118 -5.90 -0.37 6.09
CA LEU A 118 -6.68 0.86 6.24
C LEU A 118 -7.40 0.86 7.58
N GLY A 119 -7.44 2.00 8.25
CA GLY A 119 -8.11 2.14 9.54
C GLY A 119 -9.64 2.02 9.45
N CYS A 120 -10.26 1.58 10.53
CA CYS A 120 -11.70 1.38 10.63
C CYS A 120 -12.54 2.63 10.34
N LYS A 121 -12.00 3.82 10.61
CA LYS A 121 -12.68 5.11 10.35
C LYS A 121 -13.00 5.32 8.87
N THR A 122 -12.22 4.77 7.95
CA THR A 122 -12.48 4.87 6.52
C THR A 122 -13.79 4.18 6.09
N LYS A 123 -14.22 3.16 6.83
CA LYS A 123 -15.47 2.41 6.62
C LYS A 123 -16.71 3.14 7.15
N LYS A 124 -16.54 4.03 8.13
CA LYS A 124 -17.65 4.66 8.89
C LYS A 124 -18.26 5.87 8.19
N LEU A 125 -17.64 6.39 7.14
CA LEU A 125 -18.16 7.54 6.40
C LEU A 125 -19.28 7.12 5.47
N ASN A 126 -20.37 7.89 5.43
CA ASN A 126 -21.52 7.62 4.57
C ASN A 126 -21.13 7.63 3.08
N TYR A 127 -21.64 6.66 2.34
CA TYR A 127 -21.61 6.68 0.88
C TYR A 127 -22.26 8.00 0.40
N GLY A 128 -21.55 8.72 -0.44
CA GLY A 128 -22.02 10.01 -0.99
C GLY A 128 -21.35 11.25 -0.41
N SER A 129 -20.67 11.16 0.76
CA SER A 129 -19.94 12.29 1.34
C SER A 129 -18.60 12.61 0.63
N SER A 130 -18.12 11.73 -0.25
CA SER A 130 -16.88 11.92 -1.02
C SER A 130 -16.88 11.04 -2.28
N PHE A 131 -15.97 11.33 -3.21
CA PHE A 131 -15.77 10.51 -4.42
C PHE A 131 -15.07 9.17 -4.16
N PHE A 132 -14.55 8.94 -2.97
CA PHE A 132 -13.94 7.65 -2.62
C PHE A 132 -15.02 6.58 -2.46
N VAL A 133 -15.11 5.68 -3.43
CA VAL A 133 -16.16 4.65 -3.50
C VAL A 133 -15.80 3.33 -2.80
N HIS A 134 -14.51 3.09 -2.51
CA HIS A 134 -14.01 1.82 -2.00
C HIS A 134 -13.97 1.73 -0.46
N ARG A 135 -15.04 2.14 0.21
CA ARG A 135 -15.12 2.19 1.68
C ARG A 135 -15.00 0.84 2.39
N LYS A 136 -15.26 -0.26 1.66
CA LYS A 136 -15.12 -1.62 2.20
C LYS A 136 -13.69 -2.14 2.16
N SER A 137 -12.80 -1.49 1.42
CA SER A 137 -11.41 -1.90 1.34
C SER A 137 -10.72 -1.82 2.69
N THR A 138 -9.95 -2.84 3.02
CA THR A 138 -9.21 -2.97 4.27
C THR A 138 -7.71 -2.92 4.07
N TRP A 139 -7.24 -3.21 2.84
CA TRP A 139 -5.85 -3.24 2.50
C TRP A 139 -5.54 -2.39 1.27
N LYS A 140 -4.38 -1.72 1.34
CA LYS A 140 -3.81 -0.94 0.25
C LYS A 140 -2.42 -1.49 -0.09
N PRO A 141 -2.29 -2.50 -0.95
CA PRO A 141 -1.00 -2.87 -1.48
C PRO A 141 -0.48 -1.85 -2.50
N TRP A 142 0.86 -1.75 -2.58
CA TRP A 142 1.54 -1.01 -3.63
C TRP A 142 2.81 -1.72 -4.04
N ILE A 143 3.21 -1.46 -5.27
CA ILE A 143 4.40 -2.00 -5.88
C ILE A 143 5.33 -0.83 -6.16
N TYR A 144 6.56 -0.93 -5.74
CA TYR A 144 7.61 0.06 -5.96
C TYR A 144 8.69 -0.53 -6.86
N ALA A 145 8.91 0.11 -8.00
CA ALA A 145 10.01 -0.19 -8.90
C ALA A 145 11.00 0.98 -8.94
N SER A 146 12.28 0.67 -9.00
CA SER A 146 13.33 1.68 -9.06
C SER A 146 14.42 1.22 -10.03
N TRP A 147 15.06 2.18 -10.71
CA TRP A 147 16.16 1.96 -11.66
C TRP A 147 17.10 3.17 -11.67
N LYS A 148 18.33 2.96 -12.13
CA LYS A 148 19.32 4.06 -12.29
C LYS A 148 18.90 5.00 -13.42
N LYS A 149 19.06 6.30 -13.23
CA LYS A 149 18.62 7.35 -14.16
C LYS A 149 19.05 7.14 -15.62
N ASN A 150 20.25 6.66 -15.85
CA ASN A 150 20.83 6.53 -17.17
C ASN A 150 20.87 5.09 -17.69
N ASP A 151 20.24 4.14 -16.98
CA ASP A 151 20.19 2.74 -17.34
C ASP A 151 18.83 2.42 -17.99
N LEU A 152 18.79 2.49 -19.33
CA LEU A 152 17.56 2.24 -20.09
C LEU A 152 17.13 0.77 -20.00
N GLN A 153 18.08 -0.15 -19.92
CA GLN A 153 17.76 -1.58 -19.81
C GLN A 153 17.16 -1.89 -18.44
N GLU A 154 17.76 -1.39 -17.36
CA GLU A 154 17.20 -1.55 -16.01
C GLU A 154 15.81 -0.90 -15.92
N LYS A 155 15.61 0.25 -16.55
CA LYS A 155 14.30 0.93 -16.65
C LYS A 155 13.24 0.02 -17.29
N GLU A 156 13.51 -0.52 -18.46
CA GLU A 156 12.55 -1.37 -19.18
C GLU A 156 12.15 -2.58 -18.37
N VAL A 157 13.13 -3.27 -17.77
CA VAL A 157 12.88 -4.43 -16.92
C VAL A 157 12.06 -4.06 -15.68
N ALA A 158 12.36 -2.91 -15.06
CA ALA A 158 11.63 -2.43 -13.87
C ALA A 158 10.17 -2.06 -14.20
N LEU A 159 9.94 -1.39 -15.33
CA LEU A 159 8.60 -1.01 -15.78
C LEU A 159 7.76 -2.24 -16.19
N GLU A 160 8.38 -3.19 -16.87
CA GLU A 160 7.71 -4.45 -17.20
C GLU A 160 7.34 -5.24 -15.94
N TRP A 161 8.24 -5.31 -14.96
CA TRP A 161 8.01 -6.00 -13.70
C TRP A 161 6.87 -5.37 -12.90
N ILE A 162 6.86 -4.02 -12.72
CA ILE A 162 5.81 -3.34 -11.97
C ILE A 162 4.45 -3.53 -12.62
N TYR A 163 4.36 -3.41 -13.95
CA TYR A 163 3.12 -3.59 -14.69
C TYR A 163 2.59 -5.02 -14.60
N LYS A 164 3.44 -6.04 -14.81
CA LYS A 164 3.07 -7.46 -14.66
C LYS A 164 2.64 -7.78 -13.24
N SER A 165 3.36 -7.25 -12.24
CA SER A 165 3.04 -7.44 -10.83
C SER A 165 1.69 -6.84 -10.47
N TRP A 166 1.41 -5.64 -10.94
CA TRP A 166 0.12 -4.97 -10.75
C TRP A 166 -1.03 -5.79 -11.35
N ASN A 167 -0.88 -6.26 -12.59
CA ASN A 167 -1.89 -7.10 -13.24
C ASN A 167 -2.12 -8.43 -12.50
N ASN A 168 -1.08 -9.05 -11.97
CA ASN A 168 -1.19 -10.27 -11.19
C ASN A 168 -1.89 -10.05 -9.84
N LEU A 169 -1.67 -8.91 -9.20
CA LEU A 169 -2.26 -8.59 -7.90
C LEU A 169 -3.70 -8.05 -8.00
N LYS A 170 -4.13 -7.51 -9.15
CA LYS A 170 -5.52 -7.04 -9.38
C LYS A 170 -6.59 -8.09 -9.08
N ARG A 171 -6.31 -9.37 -9.31
CA ARG A 171 -7.26 -10.46 -8.99
C ARG A 171 -7.55 -10.61 -7.50
N PHE A 172 -6.64 -10.11 -6.64
CA PHE A 172 -6.79 -10.15 -5.19
C PHE A 172 -7.29 -8.80 -4.64
N TYR A 173 -6.86 -7.72 -5.28
CA TYR A 173 -7.15 -6.34 -4.90
C TYR A 173 -7.62 -5.57 -6.13
N PRO A 174 -8.93 -5.68 -6.48
CA PRO A 174 -9.44 -5.25 -7.79
C PRO A 174 -9.66 -3.74 -7.94
N ASN A 175 -9.42 -2.94 -6.89
CA ASN A 175 -9.67 -1.52 -6.89
C ASN A 175 -8.38 -0.73 -6.68
N ILE A 176 -8.43 0.60 -6.80
CA ILE A 176 -7.32 1.49 -6.45
C ILE A 176 -7.81 2.66 -5.61
N HIS A 177 -6.87 3.28 -4.88
CA HIS A 177 -7.18 4.42 -4.01
C HIS A 177 -7.33 5.72 -4.79
N LEU A 178 -6.43 5.94 -5.73
CA LEU A 178 -6.32 7.18 -6.51
C LEU A 178 -5.67 6.84 -7.85
N ALA A 179 -6.23 7.35 -8.92
CA ALA A 179 -5.56 7.34 -10.21
C ALA A 179 -4.36 8.30 -10.16
N GLN A 180 -3.22 7.83 -10.63
CA GLN A 180 -1.98 8.59 -10.65
C GLN A 180 -1.59 8.95 -12.08
N LEU A 181 -0.96 10.11 -12.25
CA LEU A 181 -0.29 10.45 -13.49
C LEU A 181 1.13 9.92 -13.40
N HIS A 182 1.36 8.77 -14.02
CA HIS A 182 2.67 8.14 -14.07
C HIS A 182 3.52 8.72 -15.19
N ASN A 183 4.79 8.97 -14.91
CA ASN A 183 5.73 9.45 -15.94
C ASN A 183 6.12 8.36 -16.94
N HIS A 184 5.97 7.10 -16.57
CA HIS A 184 6.50 5.97 -17.32
C HIS A 184 5.50 4.82 -17.55
N LEU A 185 4.34 4.84 -16.90
CA LEU A 185 3.28 3.85 -17.06
C LEU A 185 2.09 4.47 -17.77
N ASN A 186 1.52 3.76 -18.71
CA ASN A 186 0.31 4.19 -19.43
C ASN A 186 -0.93 3.49 -18.83
N THR A 187 -1.17 3.69 -17.54
CA THR A 187 -2.25 3.03 -16.78
C THR A 187 -3.32 4.00 -16.29
N HIS A 188 -3.18 5.29 -16.56
CA HIS A 188 -4.00 6.35 -15.97
C HIS A 188 -5.51 6.17 -16.23
N GLU A 189 -5.93 5.87 -17.45
CA GLU A 189 -7.36 5.68 -17.76
C GLU A 189 -7.95 4.45 -17.05
N GLU A 190 -7.19 3.35 -16.99
CA GLU A 190 -7.60 2.17 -16.23
C GLU A 190 -7.69 2.49 -14.74
N GLU A 191 -6.72 3.22 -14.20
CA GLU A 191 -6.73 3.65 -12.81
C GLU A 191 -7.92 4.56 -12.48
N LEU A 192 -8.27 5.51 -13.35
CA LEU A 192 -9.46 6.33 -13.19
C LEU A 192 -10.72 5.47 -13.08
N THR A 193 -10.86 4.49 -13.96
CA THR A 193 -11.99 3.57 -13.96
C THR A 193 -12.05 2.75 -12.66
N LEU A 194 -10.91 2.24 -12.20
CA LEU A 194 -10.81 1.46 -10.96
C LEU A 194 -10.99 2.32 -9.71
N ALA A 195 -10.60 3.60 -9.73
CA ALA A 195 -10.71 4.51 -8.58
C ALA A 195 -12.12 5.01 -8.37
N PHE A 196 -12.81 5.40 -9.44
CA PHE A 196 -14.09 6.12 -9.35
C PHE A 196 -15.30 5.30 -9.78
N GLY A 197 -15.09 4.20 -10.54
CA GLY A 197 -16.15 3.28 -10.95
C GLY A 197 -17.34 4.00 -11.59
N ASN A 198 -18.53 3.77 -11.07
CA ASN A 198 -19.78 4.37 -11.53
C ASN A 198 -19.88 5.90 -11.33
N ARG A 199 -19.03 6.48 -10.49
CA ARG A 199 -18.98 7.94 -10.25
C ARG A 199 -18.12 8.72 -11.23
N MET A 200 -17.47 8.05 -12.19
CA MET A 200 -16.62 8.70 -13.18
C MET A 200 -17.37 9.78 -13.99
N ASN A 201 -18.62 9.52 -14.40
CA ASN A 201 -19.41 10.50 -15.15
C ASN A 201 -19.77 11.73 -14.33
N GLU A 202 -20.04 11.56 -13.04
CA GLU A 202 -20.29 12.67 -12.11
C GLU A 202 -19.00 13.52 -11.95
N LEU A 203 -17.83 12.88 -11.83
CA LEU A 203 -16.55 13.57 -11.74
C LEU A 203 -16.24 14.37 -13.02
N LYS A 204 -16.50 13.81 -14.20
CA LYS A 204 -16.36 14.51 -15.49
C LYS A 204 -17.29 15.73 -15.57
N THR A 205 -18.53 15.58 -15.11
CA THR A 205 -19.48 16.70 -15.06
C THR A 205 -19.00 17.82 -14.16
N LEU A 206 -18.50 17.48 -12.96
CA LEU A 206 -17.93 18.46 -12.03
C LEU A 206 -16.69 19.16 -12.63
N LYS A 207 -15.80 18.39 -13.27
CA LYS A 207 -14.64 18.96 -13.94
C LYS A 207 -15.05 19.99 -15.01
N ASN A 208 -16.02 19.69 -15.85
CA ASN A 208 -16.50 20.60 -16.88
C ASN A 208 -17.12 21.89 -16.29
N ILE A 209 -17.77 21.80 -15.11
CA ILE A 209 -18.35 22.95 -14.43
C ILE A 209 -17.27 23.84 -13.81
N PHE A 210 -16.31 23.23 -13.10
CA PHE A 210 -15.31 23.98 -12.31
C PHE A 210 -14.00 24.28 -13.06
N ASP A 211 -13.74 23.56 -14.15
CA ASP A 211 -12.57 23.76 -15.00
C ASP A 211 -12.94 23.78 -16.49
N PRO A 212 -13.82 24.72 -16.92
CA PRO A 212 -14.30 24.79 -18.29
C PRO A 212 -13.19 25.13 -19.31
N GLN A 213 -12.09 25.69 -18.83
CA GLN A 213 -10.93 26.06 -19.66
C GLN A 213 -9.86 24.94 -19.71
N GLY A 214 -10.03 23.86 -18.94
CA GLY A 214 -9.08 22.74 -18.92
C GLY A 214 -7.71 23.10 -18.35
N ILE A 215 -7.65 23.97 -17.35
CA ILE A 215 -6.41 24.39 -16.69
C ILE A 215 -5.85 23.29 -15.80
N LEU A 216 -6.73 22.52 -15.15
CA LEU A 216 -6.34 21.36 -14.35
C LEU A 216 -5.98 20.17 -15.24
N PRO A 217 -5.12 19.25 -14.77
CA PRO A 217 -4.78 18.04 -15.51
C PRO A 217 -6.05 17.30 -15.99
N PRO A 218 -5.97 16.56 -17.11
CA PRO A 218 -7.08 15.73 -17.55
C PRO A 218 -7.47 14.70 -16.50
N LEU A 219 -8.73 14.30 -16.55
CA LEU A 219 -9.21 13.14 -15.79
C LEU A 219 -8.83 11.88 -16.51
#